data_1b4b9116b404e73947463d27345f546a
#
_entry.id   1b4b9116b404e73947463d27345f546a
#
_cell.length_a   1.000
_cell.length_b   1.000
_cell.length_c   1.000
_cell.angle_alpha   90.00
_cell.angle_beta   90.00
_cell.angle_gamma   90.00
#
_symmetry.space_group_name_H-M   'P 1'
#
loop_
_entity.id
_entity.type
_entity.pdbx_description
1 polymer ?
#
loop_
_entity_poly.entity_id
_entity_poly.type
_entity_poly.pdbx_seq_one_letter_code
_entity_poly.pdbx_strand_id
1 'polypeptide(L)'
;IVFVNDGSSDSSAVILNELANEDKHVEAYLLSRNYGHQMAITCGLDNAEGDAIVTMDGDLQHPPEIVPQLLRLWEEGNEIVITKRMATEDAGFFKNLTSSAYYKLINAMSKVEITPGGSDFRLMDRIAVDAFKQYRERARFIRGLVSTLGFKVAKVEFVAPPRFAGLYVAERCQRHL
;
A
#
# COMPACT_ATOMS: atom_id res chain seq x y z
N ILE A 1 7.76 -13.52 -4.54
CA ILE A 1 7.68 -12.05 -4.38
C ILE A 1 7.23 -11.47 -5.71
N VAL A 2 6.22 -10.60 -5.69
CA VAL A 2 5.71 -9.91 -6.89
C VAL A 2 6.16 -8.45 -6.85
N PHE A 3 6.96 -8.04 -7.83
CA PHE A 3 7.32 -6.65 -8.04
C PHE A 3 6.48 -6.04 -9.16
N VAL A 4 6.01 -4.81 -8.96
CA VAL A 4 5.31 -4.06 -10.01
C VAL A 4 6.05 -2.74 -10.25
N ASN A 5 6.55 -2.57 -11.47
CA ASN A 5 7.17 -1.33 -11.92
C ASN A 5 6.13 -0.48 -12.68
N ASP A 6 5.75 0.64 -12.11
CA ASP A 6 4.76 1.57 -12.69
C ASP A 6 5.41 2.53 -13.70
N GLY A 7 6.11 1.98 -14.70
CA GLY A 7 6.69 2.75 -15.80
C GLY A 7 7.83 3.67 -15.37
N SER A 8 8.73 3.19 -14.51
CA SER A 8 9.93 3.94 -14.14
C SER A 8 10.82 4.21 -15.35
N SER A 9 11.44 5.38 -15.37
CA SER A 9 12.35 5.81 -16.45
C SER A 9 13.84 5.54 -16.17
N ASP A 10 14.14 4.95 -15.03
CA ASP A 10 15.48 4.56 -14.60
C ASP A 10 15.78 3.08 -14.88
N SER A 11 16.85 2.54 -14.31
CA SER A 11 17.26 1.14 -14.47
C SER A 11 16.38 0.12 -13.73
N SER A 12 15.31 0.54 -13.03
CA SER A 12 14.46 -0.37 -12.22
C SER A 12 13.93 -1.55 -13.02
N ALA A 13 13.47 -1.32 -14.27
CA ALA A 13 12.95 -2.39 -15.11
C ALA A 13 13.99 -3.45 -15.45
N VAL A 14 15.23 -3.02 -15.71
CA VAL A 14 16.35 -3.93 -16.00
C VAL A 14 16.68 -4.78 -14.78
N ILE A 15 16.85 -4.15 -13.63
CA ILE A 15 17.17 -4.82 -12.37
C ILE A 15 16.08 -5.83 -11.98
N LEU A 16 14.81 -5.47 -12.12
CA LEU A 16 13.70 -6.38 -11.79
C LEU A 16 13.64 -7.59 -12.72
N ASN A 17 13.94 -7.41 -14.01
CA ASN A 17 14.03 -8.52 -14.96
C ASN A 17 15.21 -9.45 -14.63
N GLU A 18 16.36 -8.90 -14.25
CA GLU A 18 17.52 -9.70 -13.82
C GLU A 18 17.17 -10.52 -12.58
N LEU A 19 16.59 -9.90 -11.54
CA LEU A 19 16.15 -10.59 -10.34
C LEU A 19 15.15 -11.72 -10.63
N ALA A 20 14.17 -11.48 -11.49
CA ALA A 20 13.17 -12.49 -11.87
C ALA A 20 13.78 -13.65 -12.68
N ASN A 21 14.89 -13.42 -13.40
CA ASN A 21 15.60 -14.48 -14.09
C ASN A 21 16.51 -15.30 -13.15
N GLU A 22 17.02 -14.68 -12.09
CA GLU A 22 17.92 -15.32 -11.13
C GLU A 22 17.17 -16.11 -10.04
N ASP A 23 16.00 -15.64 -9.61
CA ASP A 23 15.21 -16.27 -8.55
C ASP A 23 13.78 -16.59 -9.03
N LYS A 24 13.47 -17.88 -9.14
CA LYS A 24 12.13 -18.38 -9.51
C LYS A 24 10.98 -17.95 -8.57
N HIS A 25 11.29 -17.44 -7.39
CA HIS A 25 10.31 -16.92 -6.45
C HIS A 25 10.04 -15.41 -6.64
N VAL A 26 10.71 -14.81 -7.61
CA VAL A 26 10.54 -13.40 -7.97
C VAL A 26 9.80 -13.32 -9.30
N GLU A 27 8.74 -12.55 -9.32
CA GLU A 27 7.99 -12.17 -10.51
C GLU A 27 8.05 -10.65 -10.68
N ALA A 28 8.24 -10.18 -11.91
CA ALA A 28 8.29 -8.76 -12.24
C ALA A 28 7.23 -8.40 -13.27
N TYR A 29 6.33 -7.49 -12.93
CA TYR A 29 5.32 -6.91 -13.81
C TYR A 29 5.73 -5.50 -14.19
N LEU A 30 5.98 -5.26 -15.47
CA LEU A 30 6.41 -3.97 -15.99
C LEU A 30 5.23 -3.31 -16.71
N LEU A 31 4.67 -2.26 -16.14
CA LEU A 31 3.59 -1.51 -16.76
C LEU A 31 4.16 -0.64 -17.90
N SER A 32 3.44 -0.53 -18.99
CA SER A 32 3.87 0.18 -20.21
C SER A 32 4.07 1.69 -20.01
N ARG A 33 3.52 2.27 -18.96
CA ARG A 33 3.70 3.66 -18.53
C ARG A 33 3.32 3.80 -17.07
N ASN A 34 3.50 4.97 -16.48
CA ASN A 34 2.98 5.28 -15.16
C ASN A 34 1.44 5.38 -15.21
N TYR A 35 0.77 4.47 -14.51
CA TYR A 35 -0.69 4.42 -14.31
C TYR A 35 -1.10 4.88 -12.91
N GLY A 36 -0.13 5.10 -12.03
CA GLY A 36 -0.32 5.53 -10.65
C GLY A 36 -0.31 4.39 -9.64
N HIS A 37 0.06 4.75 -8.42
CA HIS A 37 0.29 3.85 -7.29
C HIS A 37 -0.83 2.83 -7.05
N GLN A 38 -2.12 3.27 -7.12
CA GLN A 38 -3.26 2.37 -6.90
C GLN A 38 -3.36 1.27 -7.98
N MET A 39 -2.99 1.60 -9.22
CA MET A 39 -2.99 0.62 -10.31
C MET A 39 -1.83 -0.37 -10.18
N ALA A 40 -0.68 0.09 -9.72
CA ALA A 40 0.46 -0.79 -9.43
C ALA A 40 0.12 -1.80 -8.32
N ILE A 41 -0.48 -1.33 -7.21
CA ILE A 41 -0.93 -2.24 -6.14
C ILE A 41 -2.00 -3.21 -6.66
N THR A 42 -2.95 -2.74 -7.46
CA THR A 42 -3.99 -3.60 -8.07
C THR A 42 -3.35 -4.70 -8.92
N CYS A 43 -2.38 -4.36 -9.77
CA CYS A 43 -1.63 -5.33 -10.56
C CYS A 43 -0.93 -6.36 -9.68
N GLY A 44 -0.30 -5.93 -8.59
CA GLY A 44 0.33 -6.82 -7.62
C GLY A 44 -0.67 -7.77 -6.95
N LEU A 45 -1.81 -7.26 -6.48
CA LEU A 45 -2.85 -8.06 -5.84
C LEU A 45 -3.52 -9.04 -6.82
N ASP A 46 -3.71 -8.63 -8.09
CA ASP A 46 -4.33 -9.48 -9.11
C ASP A 46 -3.43 -10.69 -9.46
N ASN A 47 -2.11 -10.56 -9.33
CA ASN A 47 -1.13 -11.60 -9.68
C ASN A 47 -0.48 -12.28 -8.45
N ALA A 48 -0.69 -11.76 -7.25
CA ALA A 48 -0.13 -12.37 -6.05
C ALA A 48 -0.82 -13.71 -5.74
N GLU A 49 0.00 -14.71 -5.42
CA GLU A 49 -0.39 -16.02 -4.92
C GLU A 49 -0.05 -16.16 -3.43
N GLY A 50 -0.53 -17.21 -2.79
CA GLY A 50 -0.31 -17.47 -1.36
C GLY A 50 -1.55 -17.21 -0.51
N ASP A 51 -1.53 -17.67 0.73
CA ASP A 51 -2.66 -17.60 1.68
C ASP A 51 -2.78 -16.22 2.31
N ALA A 52 -1.67 -15.53 2.49
CA ALA A 52 -1.60 -14.16 2.97
C ALA A 52 -0.74 -13.29 2.05
N ILE A 53 -1.25 -12.14 1.68
CA ILE A 53 -0.60 -11.20 0.76
C ILE A 53 -0.22 -9.93 1.52
N VAL A 54 1.07 -9.58 1.52
CA VAL A 54 1.57 -8.34 2.08
C VAL A 54 1.88 -7.36 0.95
N THR A 55 1.27 -6.18 1.00
CA THR A 55 1.60 -5.07 0.09
C THR A 55 2.54 -4.09 0.78
N MET A 56 3.58 -3.64 0.08
CA MET A 56 4.51 -2.63 0.59
C MET A 56 5.15 -1.83 -0.54
N ASP A 57 5.52 -0.59 -0.26
CA ASP A 57 6.24 0.26 -1.21
C ASP A 57 7.73 -0.09 -1.26
N GLY A 58 8.35 0.07 -2.43
CA GLY A 58 9.77 -0.21 -2.65
C GLY A 58 10.72 0.93 -2.26
N ASP A 59 10.25 1.95 -1.54
CA ASP A 59 11.06 3.12 -1.14
C ASP A 59 11.71 3.01 0.25
N LEU A 60 11.63 1.81 0.84
CA LEU A 60 12.14 1.47 2.17
C LEU A 60 11.50 2.25 3.34
N GLN A 61 10.38 2.93 3.10
CA GLN A 61 9.60 3.54 4.18
C GLN A 61 8.68 2.55 4.90
N HIS A 62 8.49 1.36 4.33
CA HIS A 62 7.78 0.24 4.93
C HIS A 62 8.78 -0.80 5.44
N PRO A 63 9.08 -0.85 6.76
CA PRO A 63 10.10 -1.75 7.30
C PRO A 63 9.63 -3.20 7.22
N PRO A 64 10.39 -4.10 6.52
CA PRO A 64 10.03 -5.52 6.40
C PRO A 64 10.05 -6.25 7.73
N GLU A 65 10.73 -5.72 8.75
CA GLU A 65 10.79 -6.28 10.11
C GLU A 65 9.42 -6.35 10.80
N ILE A 66 8.43 -5.60 10.30
CA ILE A 66 7.05 -5.64 10.81
C ILE A 66 6.26 -6.81 10.23
N VAL A 67 6.66 -7.37 9.09
CA VAL A 67 5.94 -8.47 8.44
C VAL A 67 5.67 -9.66 9.38
N PRO A 68 6.61 -10.13 10.22
CA PRO A 68 6.33 -11.19 11.18
C PRO A 68 5.23 -10.83 12.19
N GLN A 69 5.07 -9.55 12.53
CA GLN A 69 3.98 -9.11 13.41
C GLN A 69 2.64 -9.11 12.68
N LEU A 70 2.61 -8.74 11.40
CA LEU A 70 1.39 -8.81 10.57
C LEU A 70 0.93 -10.26 10.45
N LEU A 71 1.86 -11.19 10.18
CA LEU A 71 1.57 -12.62 10.07
C LEU A 71 0.99 -13.19 11.37
N ARG A 72 1.55 -12.87 12.51
CA ARG A 72 1.00 -13.31 13.83
C ARG A 72 -0.45 -12.87 14.02
N LEU A 73 -0.75 -11.61 13.74
CA LEU A 73 -2.12 -11.10 13.86
C LEU A 73 -3.08 -11.76 12.85
N TRP A 74 -2.60 -12.11 11.66
CA TRP A 74 -3.36 -12.89 10.70
C TRP A 74 -3.63 -14.31 11.21
N GLU A 75 -2.64 -15.01 11.75
CA GLU A 75 -2.78 -16.34 12.37
C GLU A 75 -3.76 -16.32 13.56
N GLU A 76 -3.93 -15.19 14.25
CA GLU A 76 -4.94 -14.97 15.29
C GLU A 76 -6.36 -14.79 14.73
N GLY A 77 -6.56 -14.95 13.40
CA GLY A 77 -7.84 -14.91 12.72
C GLY A 77 -8.29 -13.51 12.35
N ASN A 78 -7.37 -12.59 12.05
CA ASN A 78 -7.71 -11.32 11.42
C ASN A 78 -7.45 -11.41 9.92
N GLU A 79 -8.49 -11.28 9.10
CA GLU A 79 -8.38 -11.40 7.65
C GLU A 79 -7.64 -10.22 7.01
N ILE A 80 -7.59 -9.07 7.69
CA ILE A 80 -6.88 -7.90 7.23
C ILE A 80 -6.07 -7.31 8.38
N VAL A 81 -4.78 -7.04 8.16
CA VAL A 81 -3.94 -6.32 9.10
C VAL A 81 -3.42 -5.06 8.43
N ILE A 82 -3.93 -3.90 8.85
CA ILE A 82 -3.50 -2.61 8.33
C ILE A 82 -2.41 -2.00 9.19
N THR A 83 -1.47 -1.33 8.55
CA THR A 83 -0.48 -0.55 9.30
C THR A 83 -0.88 0.93 9.33
N LYS A 84 -0.54 1.59 10.42
CA LYS A 84 -0.70 3.02 10.61
C LYS A 84 0.65 3.65 10.89
N ARG A 85 1.04 4.58 10.02
CA ARG A 85 2.27 5.35 10.24
C ARG A 85 2.06 6.29 11.43
N MET A 86 2.92 6.17 12.44
CA MET A 86 3.00 7.15 13.52
C MET A 86 3.54 8.46 12.97
N ALA A 87 2.87 9.57 13.26
CA ALA A 87 3.40 10.87 12.92
C ALA A 87 4.68 11.13 13.74
N THR A 88 5.77 11.49 13.09
CA THR A 88 6.89 12.12 13.78
C THR A 88 6.40 13.45 14.38
N GLU A 89 6.84 13.79 15.58
CA GLU A 89 6.36 14.92 16.40
C GLU A 89 6.39 16.30 15.71
N ASP A 90 7.04 16.41 14.54
CA ASP A 90 7.18 17.65 13.76
C ASP A 90 5.98 18.01 12.86
N ALA A 91 4.89 17.23 12.86
CA ALA A 91 3.70 17.57 12.08
C ALA A 91 2.90 18.68 12.77
N GLY A 92 3.07 19.92 12.34
CA GLY A 92 2.49 21.10 12.94
C GLY A 92 0.98 21.00 13.22
N PHE A 93 0.55 21.55 14.34
CA PHE A 93 -0.82 21.52 14.89
C PHE A 93 -1.94 21.79 13.87
N PHE A 94 -1.73 22.74 12.95
CA PHE A 94 -2.69 23.08 11.89
C PHE A 94 -2.92 21.94 10.87
N LYS A 95 -1.90 21.16 10.53
CA LYS A 95 -2.01 20.03 9.60
C LYS A 95 -2.83 18.89 10.21
N ASN A 96 -2.70 18.67 11.50
CA ASN A 96 -3.47 17.65 12.22
C ASN A 96 -4.95 18.04 12.36
N LEU A 97 -5.27 19.32 12.56
CA LEU A 97 -6.64 19.83 12.70
C LEU A 97 -7.42 19.73 11.39
N THR A 98 -6.83 20.17 10.28
CA THR A 98 -7.47 20.12 8.94
C THR A 98 -7.67 18.69 8.46
N SER A 99 -6.69 17.82 8.69
CA SER A 99 -6.77 16.39 8.35
C SER A 99 -7.89 15.71 9.16
N SER A 100 -7.98 15.97 10.47
CA SER A 100 -9.02 15.40 11.33
C SER A 100 -10.43 15.84 10.93
N ALA A 101 -10.61 17.11 10.57
CA ALA A 101 -11.90 17.64 10.10
C ALA A 101 -12.31 17.00 8.75
N TYR A 102 -11.38 16.85 7.84
CA TYR A 102 -11.59 16.19 6.54
C TYR A 102 -12.04 14.72 6.71
N TYR A 103 -11.33 13.93 7.52
CA TYR A 103 -11.70 12.53 7.78
C TYR A 103 -13.04 12.40 8.51
N LYS A 104 -13.35 13.31 9.46
CA LYS A 104 -14.67 13.34 10.10
C LYS A 104 -15.79 13.61 9.11
N LEU A 105 -15.59 14.54 8.17
CA LEU A 105 -16.57 14.85 7.14
C LEU A 105 -16.78 13.67 6.18
N ILE A 106 -15.71 13.05 5.72
CA ILE A 106 -15.80 11.86 4.84
C ILE A 106 -16.47 10.70 5.56
N ASN A 107 -16.09 10.41 6.80
CA ASN A 107 -16.68 9.31 7.56
C ASN A 107 -18.17 9.60 7.91
N ALA A 108 -18.57 10.86 8.05
CA ALA A 108 -19.98 11.23 8.24
C ALA A 108 -20.80 11.10 6.94
N MET A 109 -20.19 11.31 5.78
CA MET A 109 -20.82 11.17 4.46
C MET A 109 -20.77 9.74 3.90
N SER A 110 -19.81 8.94 4.33
CA SER A 110 -19.63 7.55 3.92
C SER A 110 -20.02 6.64 5.10
N LYS A 111 -20.75 5.56 4.81
CA LYS A 111 -21.06 4.51 5.80
C LYS A 111 -19.83 3.65 6.15
N VAL A 112 -18.66 4.03 5.67
CA VAL A 112 -17.41 3.27 5.78
C VAL A 112 -16.41 4.06 6.59
N GLU A 113 -15.92 3.49 7.67
CA GLU A 113 -14.91 4.09 8.53
C GLU A 113 -13.52 3.96 7.90
N ILE A 114 -13.10 4.99 7.17
CA ILE A 114 -11.74 5.05 6.63
C ILE A 114 -10.79 5.41 7.78
N THR A 115 -9.85 4.53 8.08
CA THR A 115 -8.85 4.76 9.14
C THR A 115 -7.91 5.90 8.74
N PRO A 116 -7.90 7.03 9.47
CA PRO A 116 -6.97 8.12 9.20
C PRO A 116 -5.52 7.64 9.35
N GLY A 117 -4.65 8.03 8.42
CA GLY A 117 -3.22 7.65 8.45
C GLY A 117 -2.93 6.19 8.08
N GLY A 118 -3.92 5.45 7.59
CA GLY A 118 -3.71 4.08 7.08
C GLY A 118 -2.71 4.08 5.93
N SER A 119 -1.73 3.20 6.01
CA SER A 119 -0.72 2.96 4.97
C SER A 119 -1.22 1.93 3.96
N ASP A 120 -0.64 1.93 2.76
CA ASP A 120 -0.83 0.84 1.79
C ASP A 120 0.04 -0.38 2.13
N PHE A 121 0.90 -0.27 3.14
CA PHE A 121 1.55 -1.40 3.81
C PHE A 121 0.52 -2.14 4.66
N ARG A 122 0.09 -3.31 4.19
CA ARG A 122 -0.92 -4.13 4.87
C ARG A 122 -0.75 -5.59 4.52
N LEU A 123 -1.31 -6.46 5.36
CA LEU A 123 -1.52 -7.86 5.05
C LEU A 123 -3.01 -8.10 4.78
N MET A 124 -3.31 -8.88 3.78
CA MET A 124 -4.66 -9.35 3.46
C MET A 124 -4.65 -10.87 3.31
N ASP A 125 -5.60 -11.53 3.94
CA ASP A 125 -5.91 -12.94 3.68
C ASP A 125 -6.31 -13.17 2.23
N ARG A 126 -6.10 -14.36 1.71
CA ARG A 126 -6.53 -14.76 0.37
C ARG A 126 -8.00 -14.46 0.12
N ILE A 127 -8.87 -14.77 1.10
CA ILE A 127 -10.31 -14.53 0.99
C ILE A 127 -10.61 -13.04 0.80
N ALA A 128 -9.89 -12.17 1.52
CA ALA A 128 -10.06 -10.73 1.40
C ALA A 128 -9.55 -10.20 0.05
N VAL A 129 -8.44 -10.74 -0.46
CA VAL A 129 -7.92 -10.40 -1.79
C VAL A 129 -8.87 -10.87 -2.89
N ASP A 130 -9.41 -12.08 -2.79
CA ASP A 130 -10.35 -12.61 -3.78
C ASP A 130 -11.67 -11.84 -3.78
N ALA A 131 -12.18 -11.42 -2.61
CA ALA A 131 -13.30 -10.51 -2.51
C ALA A 131 -13.00 -9.14 -3.14
N PHE A 132 -11.79 -8.59 -2.89
CA PHE A 132 -11.33 -7.34 -3.51
C PHE A 132 -11.27 -7.45 -5.05
N LYS A 133 -10.85 -8.58 -5.60
CA LYS A 133 -10.80 -8.83 -7.06
C LYS A 133 -12.19 -8.80 -7.72
N GLN A 134 -13.28 -9.04 -6.97
CA GLN A 134 -14.64 -8.97 -7.50
C GLN A 134 -15.10 -7.54 -7.83
N TYR A 135 -14.45 -6.52 -7.26
CA TYR A 135 -14.75 -5.13 -7.58
C TYR A 135 -14.17 -4.79 -8.97
N ARG A 136 -15.06 -4.47 -9.92
CA ARG A 136 -14.70 -4.22 -11.33
C ARG A 136 -14.41 -2.75 -11.64
N GLU A 137 -14.22 -1.92 -10.64
CA GLU A 137 -13.93 -0.50 -10.81
C GLU A 137 -12.57 -0.30 -11.50
N ARG A 138 -12.50 0.57 -12.50
CA ARG A 138 -11.25 0.88 -13.21
C ARG A 138 -10.27 1.67 -12.37
N ALA A 139 -10.77 2.58 -11.52
CA ALA A 139 -9.98 3.38 -10.61
C ALA A 139 -10.29 2.92 -9.17
N ARG A 140 -9.62 1.88 -8.71
CA ARG A 140 -9.84 1.31 -7.38
C ARG A 140 -9.20 2.18 -6.32
N PHE A 141 -10.00 2.78 -5.45
CA PHE A 141 -9.51 3.39 -4.22
C PHE A 141 -9.34 2.31 -3.16
N ILE A 142 -8.17 1.66 -3.14
CA ILE A 142 -7.92 0.44 -2.37
C ILE A 142 -8.23 0.61 -0.89
N ARG A 143 -7.84 1.73 -0.26
CA ARG A 143 -8.10 1.98 1.17
C ARG A 143 -9.59 2.01 1.50
N GLY A 144 -10.38 2.64 0.64
CA GLY A 144 -11.85 2.67 0.77
C GLY A 144 -12.46 1.30 0.54
N LEU A 145 -12.11 0.63 -0.57
CA LEU A 145 -12.63 -0.69 -0.91
C LEU A 145 -12.32 -1.73 0.17
N VAL A 146 -11.08 -1.79 0.65
CA VAL A 146 -10.70 -2.72 1.74
C VAL A 146 -11.54 -2.50 2.99
N SER A 147 -11.86 -1.24 3.33
CA SER A 147 -12.72 -0.92 4.48
C SER A 147 -14.18 -1.35 4.28
N THR A 148 -14.64 -1.54 3.02
CA THR A 148 -16.03 -1.98 2.72
C THR A 148 -16.20 -3.48 2.71
N LEU A 149 -15.10 -4.25 2.68
CA LEU A 149 -15.17 -5.71 2.57
C LEU A 149 -15.80 -6.39 3.80
N GLY A 150 -15.83 -5.73 4.96
CA GLY A 150 -16.48 -6.24 6.17
C GLY A 150 -15.72 -7.34 6.90
N PHE A 151 -14.45 -7.57 6.58
CA PHE A 151 -13.57 -8.53 7.24
C PHE A 151 -13.06 -7.99 8.59
N LYS A 152 -12.63 -8.90 9.46
CA LYS A 152 -12.01 -8.57 10.75
C LYS A 152 -10.66 -7.92 10.52
N VAL A 153 -10.48 -6.71 11.07
CA VAL A 153 -9.30 -5.88 10.85
C VAL A 153 -8.51 -5.71 12.15
N ALA A 154 -7.22 -6.05 12.12
CA ALA A 154 -6.25 -5.64 13.13
C ALA A 154 -5.44 -4.43 12.67
N LYS A 155 -4.85 -3.70 13.63
CA LYS A 155 -4.05 -2.49 13.37
C LYS A 155 -2.68 -2.63 14.03
N VAL A 156 -1.63 -2.27 13.28
CA VAL A 156 -0.24 -2.20 13.76
C VAL A 156 0.28 -0.80 13.53
N GLU A 157 0.80 -0.16 14.57
CA GLU A 157 1.46 1.13 14.43
C GLU A 157 2.95 0.94 14.15
N PHE A 158 3.51 1.77 13.25
CA PHE A 158 4.92 1.74 12.94
C PHE A 158 5.49 3.13 12.73
N VAL A 159 6.78 3.28 12.96
CA VAL A 159 7.54 4.48 12.64
C VAL A 159 8.22 4.26 11.30
N ALA A 160 7.87 5.09 10.31
CA ALA A 160 8.51 4.99 9.01
C ALA A 160 9.92 5.58 9.06
N PRO A 161 10.93 4.85 8.58
CA PRO A 161 12.26 5.41 8.41
C PRO A 161 12.24 6.55 7.37
N PRO A 162 13.25 7.43 7.36
CA PRO A 162 13.39 8.42 6.31
C PRO A 162 13.54 7.71 4.95
N ARG A 163 13.00 8.33 3.89
CA ARG A 163 13.09 7.79 2.54
C ARG A 163 14.56 7.67 2.12
N PHE A 164 14.95 6.48 1.67
CA PHE A 164 16.33 6.22 1.25
C PHE A 164 16.65 6.84 -0.13
N ALA A 165 15.71 6.77 -1.09
CA ALA A 165 15.85 7.30 -2.44
C ALA A 165 14.49 7.70 -3.03
N GLY A 166 14.51 8.52 -4.09
CA GLY A 166 13.33 8.96 -4.83
C GLY A 166 12.98 10.43 -4.57
N LEU A 167 12.32 11.04 -5.57
CA LEU A 167 11.84 12.43 -5.50
C LEU A 167 10.39 12.47 -5.01
N TYR A 168 10.06 13.45 -4.17
CA TYR A 168 8.66 13.74 -3.85
C TYR A 168 7.91 14.18 -5.11
N VAL A 169 6.65 13.78 -5.24
CA VAL A 169 5.79 14.20 -6.36
C VAL A 169 5.69 15.72 -6.45
N ALA A 170 5.71 16.43 -5.32
CA ALA A 170 5.73 17.89 -5.27
C ALA A 170 6.99 18.52 -5.90
N GLU A 171 8.16 17.89 -5.78
CA GLU A 171 9.40 18.37 -6.42
C GLU A 171 9.41 18.13 -7.94
N ARG A 172 8.68 17.11 -8.42
CA ARG A 172 8.52 16.86 -9.86
C ARG A 172 7.70 17.95 -10.55
N CYS A 173 6.67 18.49 -9.89
CA CYS A 173 5.86 19.57 -10.45
C CYS A 173 6.62 20.89 -10.54
N GLN A 174 7.60 21.14 -9.68
CA GLN A 174 8.39 22.40 -9.68
C GLN A 174 9.49 22.42 -10.75
N ARG A 175 9.91 21.26 -11.30
CA ARG A 175 10.99 21.22 -12.33
C ARG A 175 10.47 21.34 -13.77
N HIS A 176 9.16 21.45 -13.98
CA HIS A 176 8.53 21.58 -15.29
C HIS A 176 7.72 22.88 -15.47
N LEU A 177 7.93 23.86 -14.60
CA LEU A 177 7.55 25.26 -14.73
C LEU A 177 8.80 26.10 -14.93
#